data_991416fbbfd0408296e881699d4e6423
#
_entry.id   991416fbbfd0408296e881699d4e6423
#
_cell.length_a   1.000
_cell.length_b   1.000
_cell.length_c   1.000
_cell.angle_alpha   90.00
_cell.angle_beta   90.00
_cell.angle_gamma   90.00
#
_symmetry.space_group_name_H-M   'P 1'
#
loop_
_entity.id
_entity.type
_entity.pdbx_description
1 polymer ?
#
loop_
_entity_poly.entity_id
_entity_poly.type
_entity_poly.pdbx_seq_one_letter_code
_entity_poly.pdbx_strand_id
1 'polypeptide(L)'
;MLDTHNDLPWQLRERWAGDPTAVDLRADQPTLHTDWARASRGGLRGQFWSVYVSCALPEPEAVVATLDQLDLVHRMIASYADRLALAVDVPGVEAAWADGRLASLIGVEGGHSIGSSLGVLRVLHAMGARYLTLTHNDNTPWADSATDVPVHHGLSAYGREVVRELDRLGMIVDLSHVAADTMRDALATTANPVLFTHSGARAVTDHVRNVPDDVLVAAAATGGVCCIPFVPKFVAADERAAGIDDVAAHVEHVRELVGVEHVGIGADYDGTPLVAAGLGDVSTYPALLAALEARGWSRTDLEALTHRNVLRVLDAVTRRQ
;
A
#
# COMPACT_ATOMS: atom_id res chain seq x y z
N MET A 1 0.19 -13.23 -6.70
CA MET A 1 0.51 -11.83 -6.38
C MET A 1 -0.17 -11.45 -5.07
N LEU A 2 0.52 -10.77 -4.17
CA LEU A 2 -0.03 -9.97 -3.07
C LEU A 2 0.35 -8.52 -3.36
N ASP A 3 -0.64 -7.66 -3.52
CA ASP A 3 -0.46 -6.23 -3.81
C ASP A 3 -0.77 -5.41 -2.56
N THR A 4 0.07 -4.42 -2.26
CA THR A 4 0.01 -3.67 -1.01
C THR A 4 -0.89 -2.44 -1.04
N HIS A 5 -1.42 -2.05 -2.23
CA HIS A 5 -2.27 -0.86 -2.33
C HIS A 5 -3.25 -0.90 -3.50
N ASN A 6 -4.55 -0.73 -3.20
CA ASN A 6 -5.62 -0.68 -4.21
C ASN A 6 -6.82 0.11 -3.68
N ASP A 7 -7.29 1.07 -4.46
CA ASP A 7 -8.36 2.00 -4.11
C ASP A 7 -9.73 1.64 -4.69
N LEU A 8 -9.98 0.36 -4.98
CA LEU A 8 -11.33 -0.08 -5.34
C LEU A 8 -12.39 0.40 -4.32
N PRO A 9 -12.15 0.37 -2.98
CA PRO A 9 -13.10 0.92 -2.02
C PRO A 9 -13.38 2.40 -2.21
N TRP A 10 -12.38 3.20 -2.62
CA TRP A 10 -12.60 4.61 -2.95
C TRP A 10 -13.50 4.77 -4.18
N GLN A 11 -13.28 3.98 -5.25
CA GLN A 11 -14.16 4.00 -6.42
C GLN A 11 -15.60 3.61 -6.05
N LEU A 12 -15.79 2.61 -5.17
CA LEU A 12 -17.12 2.23 -4.69
C LEU A 12 -17.80 3.37 -3.93
N ARG A 13 -17.04 4.11 -3.11
CA ARG A 13 -17.54 5.28 -2.40
C ARG A 13 -17.99 6.38 -3.36
N GLU A 14 -17.12 6.77 -4.29
CA GLU A 14 -17.35 7.93 -5.15
C GLU A 14 -18.41 7.67 -6.23
N ARG A 15 -18.45 6.46 -6.78
CA ARG A 15 -19.29 6.16 -7.95
C ARG A 15 -20.59 5.47 -7.61
N TRP A 16 -20.66 4.80 -6.47
CA TRP A 16 -21.84 4.03 -6.03
C TRP A 16 -22.26 4.34 -4.60
N ALA A 17 -21.96 5.55 -4.11
CA ALA A 17 -22.32 6.04 -2.79
C ALA A 17 -21.97 5.06 -1.64
N GLY A 18 -20.88 4.33 -1.77
CA GLY A 18 -20.42 3.36 -0.78
C GLY A 18 -21.27 2.08 -0.71
N ASP A 19 -22.07 1.77 -1.72
CA ASP A 19 -22.77 0.49 -1.80
C ASP A 19 -22.00 -0.51 -2.65
N PRO A 20 -21.31 -1.51 -2.06
CA PRO A 20 -20.53 -2.50 -2.79
C PRO A 20 -21.41 -3.48 -3.60
N THR A 21 -22.74 -3.44 -3.43
CA THR A 21 -23.68 -4.28 -4.18
C THR A 21 -24.29 -3.57 -5.38
N ALA A 22 -24.09 -2.26 -5.52
CA ALA A 22 -24.59 -1.46 -6.65
C ALA A 22 -23.83 -1.73 -7.96
N VAL A 23 -22.69 -2.42 -7.88
CA VAL A 23 -21.91 -2.87 -9.05
C VAL A 23 -21.57 -4.34 -8.89
N ASP A 24 -21.75 -5.13 -9.94
CA ASP A 24 -21.37 -6.55 -9.91
C ASP A 24 -19.89 -6.72 -10.29
N LEU A 25 -19.01 -6.82 -9.30
CA LEU A 25 -17.57 -7.04 -9.51
C LEU A 25 -17.23 -8.49 -9.99
N ARG A 26 -18.20 -9.38 -10.14
CA ARG A 26 -18.01 -10.66 -10.83
C ARG A 26 -18.03 -10.49 -12.35
N ALA A 27 -18.74 -9.45 -12.84
CA ALA A 27 -18.76 -9.06 -14.23
C ALA A 27 -17.55 -8.20 -14.59
N ASP A 28 -17.22 -8.11 -15.88
CA ASP A 28 -16.17 -7.20 -16.38
C ASP A 28 -16.53 -5.74 -16.11
N GLN A 29 -15.61 -5.02 -15.46
CA GLN A 29 -15.77 -3.62 -15.09
C GLN A 29 -14.73 -2.74 -15.80
N PRO A 30 -14.90 -2.44 -17.10
CA PRO A 30 -13.87 -1.77 -17.90
C PRO A 30 -13.53 -0.34 -17.43
N THR A 31 -14.34 0.24 -16.56
CA THR A 31 -14.12 1.56 -15.98
C THR A 31 -13.40 1.53 -14.65
N LEU A 32 -13.10 0.35 -14.14
CA LEU A 32 -12.27 0.08 -12.95
C LEU A 32 -11.00 -0.63 -13.38
N HIS A 33 -9.97 -0.58 -12.57
CA HIS A 33 -8.78 -1.42 -12.75
C HIS A 33 -8.98 -2.82 -12.13
N THR A 34 -9.98 -2.99 -11.28
CA THR A 34 -10.19 -4.20 -10.49
C THR A 34 -11.60 -4.78 -10.66
N ASP A 35 -11.66 -6.05 -11.04
CA ASP A 35 -12.80 -6.95 -10.88
C ASP A 35 -12.30 -8.39 -10.63
N TRP A 36 -13.18 -9.28 -10.21
CA TRP A 36 -12.76 -10.62 -9.76
C TRP A 36 -12.28 -11.52 -10.90
N ALA A 37 -12.79 -11.34 -12.11
CA ALA A 37 -12.36 -12.11 -13.27
C ALA A 37 -10.93 -11.72 -13.67
N ARG A 38 -10.63 -10.42 -13.74
CA ARG A 38 -9.30 -9.89 -14.04
C ARG A 38 -8.31 -10.18 -12.90
N ALA A 39 -8.71 -10.03 -11.64
CA ALA A 39 -7.89 -10.39 -10.48
C ALA A 39 -7.45 -11.86 -10.52
N SER A 40 -8.38 -12.76 -10.86
CA SER A 40 -8.07 -14.18 -11.03
C SER A 40 -7.08 -14.44 -12.18
N ARG A 41 -7.27 -13.79 -13.35
CA ARG A 41 -6.34 -13.90 -14.50
C ARG A 41 -4.95 -13.38 -14.17
N GLY A 42 -4.86 -12.28 -13.40
CA GLY A 42 -3.59 -11.71 -12.93
C GLY A 42 -2.90 -12.50 -11.84
N GLY A 43 -3.53 -13.56 -11.33
CA GLY A 43 -2.99 -14.36 -10.23
C GLY A 43 -2.94 -13.57 -8.91
N LEU A 44 -3.84 -12.58 -8.74
CA LEU A 44 -3.96 -11.82 -7.49
C LEU A 44 -4.56 -12.72 -6.41
N ARG A 45 -3.84 -12.92 -5.32
CA ARG A 45 -4.24 -13.78 -4.20
C ARG A 45 -4.24 -13.07 -2.86
N GLY A 46 -3.64 -11.89 -2.78
CA GLY A 46 -3.65 -11.02 -1.60
C GLY A 46 -3.74 -9.56 -2.02
N GLN A 47 -4.54 -8.77 -1.32
CA GLN A 47 -4.71 -7.35 -1.57
C GLN A 47 -4.86 -6.60 -0.27
N PHE A 48 -4.07 -5.54 -0.09
CA PHE A 48 -4.42 -4.50 0.87
C PHE A 48 -5.39 -3.52 0.20
N TRP A 49 -6.59 -3.44 0.74
CA TRP A 49 -7.60 -2.48 0.34
C TRP A 49 -7.35 -1.17 1.08
N SER A 50 -7.22 -0.08 0.33
CA SER A 50 -7.02 1.25 0.89
C SER A 50 -8.31 1.76 1.53
N VAL A 51 -8.23 2.13 2.80
CA VAL A 51 -9.20 2.96 3.51
C VAL A 51 -8.70 4.39 3.40
N TYR A 52 -8.97 4.99 2.24
CA TYR A 52 -8.65 6.37 1.93
C TYR A 52 -9.86 7.27 2.11
N VAL A 53 -9.63 8.48 2.61
CA VAL A 53 -10.57 9.60 2.60
C VAL A 53 -9.81 10.89 2.30
N SER A 54 -10.51 11.92 1.79
CA SER A 54 -9.87 13.17 1.42
C SER A 54 -9.14 13.82 2.60
N CYS A 55 -7.85 14.16 2.41
CA CYS A 55 -7.07 14.91 3.42
C CYS A 55 -7.52 16.37 3.60
N ALA A 56 -8.38 16.88 2.70
CA ALA A 56 -9.02 18.18 2.87
C ALA A 56 -10.15 18.22 3.92
N LEU A 57 -10.57 17.05 4.42
CA LEU A 57 -11.57 16.97 5.49
C LEU A 57 -10.95 17.43 6.82
N PRO A 58 -11.68 18.24 7.63
CA PRO A 58 -11.30 18.48 9.02
C PRO A 58 -11.17 17.17 9.78
N GLU A 59 -10.24 17.07 10.75
CA GLU A 59 -9.95 15.81 11.45
C GLU A 59 -11.18 15.07 12.01
N PRO A 60 -12.17 15.74 12.68
CA PRO A 60 -13.37 15.03 13.16
C PRO A 60 -14.17 14.37 12.04
N GLU A 61 -14.35 15.09 10.91
CA GLU A 61 -15.06 14.57 9.72
C GLU A 61 -14.23 13.47 9.03
N ALA A 62 -12.91 13.59 9.00
CA ALA A 62 -12.03 12.58 8.46
C ALA A 62 -12.16 11.26 9.24
N VAL A 63 -12.23 11.31 10.58
CA VAL A 63 -12.46 10.10 11.41
C VAL A 63 -13.78 9.42 11.06
N VAL A 64 -14.88 10.17 10.96
CA VAL A 64 -16.19 9.61 10.59
C VAL A 64 -16.12 9.00 9.19
N ALA A 65 -15.61 9.73 8.23
CA ALA A 65 -15.47 9.26 6.86
C ALA A 65 -14.58 8.00 6.75
N THR A 66 -13.54 7.89 7.58
CA THR A 66 -12.67 6.71 7.66
C THR A 66 -13.42 5.49 8.20
N LEU A 67 -14.24 5.67 9.23
CA LEU A 67 -15.07 4.59 9.76
C LEU A 67 -16.10 4.11 8.74
N ASP A 68 -16.74 5.03 8.00
CA ASP A 68 -17.64 4.69 6.89
C ASP A 68 -16.91 3.93 5.77
N GLN A 69 -15.68 4.35 5.45
CA GLN A 69 -14.87 3.69 4.43
C GLN A 69 -14.42 2.29 4.87
N LEU A 70 -14.07 2.14 6.14
CA LEU A 70 -13.71 0.85 6.71
C LEU A 70 -14.92 -0.11 6.75
N ASP A 71 -16.11 0.37 7.12
CA ASP A 71 -17.36 -0.38 7.02
C ASP A 71 -17.64 -0.83 5.59
N LEU A 72 -17.43 0.06 4.61
CA LEU A 72 -17.57 -0.29 3.20
C LEU A 72 -16.66 -1.45 2.80
N VAL A 73 -15.39 -1.44 3.22
CA VAL A 73 -14.45 -2.56 2.94
C VAL A 73 -14.95 -3.85 3.56
N HIS A 74 -15.42 -3.83 4.80
CA HIS A 74 -16.01 -5.01 5.45
C HIS A 74 -17.26 -5.52 4.71
N ARG A 75 -18.16 -4.63 4.31
CA ARG A 75 -19.36 -5.00 3.52
C ARG A 75 -18.98 -5.54 2.15
N MET A 76 -17.96 -4.98 1.48
CA MET A 76 -17.43 -5.50 0.21
C MET A 76 -16.93 -6.94 0.40
N ILE A 77 -16.09 -7.19 1.41
CA ILE A 77 -15.58 -8.54 1.70
C ILE A 77 -16.73 -9.51 1.98
N ALA A 78 -17.71 -9.11 2.77
CA ALA A 78 -18.87 -9.94 3.11
C ALA A 78 -19.76 -10.23 1.89
N SER A 79 -19.98 -9.25 0.99
CA SER A 79 -20.79 -9.41 -0.23
C SER A 79 -20.16 -10.38 -1.24
N TYR A 80 -18.85 -10.57 -1.16
CA TYR A 80 -18.09 -11.49 -2.02
C TYR A 80 -17.35 -12.56 -1.21
N ALA A 81 -17.97 -13.06 -0.13
CA ALA A 81 -17.36 -14.03 0.79
C ALA A 81 -16.97 -15.37 0.13
N ASP A 82 -17.51 -15.68 -1.05
CA ASP A 82 -17.10 -16.79 -1.91
C ASP A 82 -15.76 -16.54 -2.62
N ARG A 83 -15.29 -15.30 -2.69
CA ARG A 83 -14.05 -14.87 -3.36
C ARG A 83 -13.05 -14.24 -2.43
N LEU A 84 -13.51 -13.50 -1.44
CA LEU A 84 -12.70 -12.69 -0.53
C LEU A 84 -12.73 -13.28 0.88
N ALA A 85 -11.61 -13.17 1.60
CA ALA A 85 -11.55 -13.48 3.02
C ALA A 85 -10.74 -12.39 3.74
N LEU A 86 -11.30 -11.82 4.79
CA LEU A 86 -10.55 -10.90 5.65
C LEU A 86 -9.37 -11.64 6.27
N ALA A 87 -8.18 -11.06 6.17
CA ALA A 87 -6.98 -11.54 6.81
C ALA A 87 -6.34 -10.40 7.61
N VAL A 88 -5.82 -10.70 8.78
CA VAL A 88 -5.20 -9.72 9.69
C VAL A 88 -3.77 -10.10 10.08
N ASP A 89 -3.33 -11.28 9.65
CA ASP A 89 -2.01 -11.85 9.90
C ASP A 89 -1.67 -12.89 8.82
N VAL A 90 -0.46 -13.44 8.87
CA VAL A 90 -0.01 -14.45 7.90
C VAL A 90 -0.84 -15.73 7.97
N PRO A 91 -1.18 -16.31 9.15
CA PRO A 91 -2.09 -17.44 9.21
C PRO A 91 -3.44 -17.20 8.54
N GLY A 92 -4.02 -16.00 8.68
CA GLY A 92 -5.26 -15.61 8.00
C GLY A 92 -5.10 -15.55 6.48
N VAL A 93 -3.97 -15.05 5.98
CA VAL A 93 -3.65 -15.05 4.55
C VAL A 93 -3.53 -16.48 4.01
N GLU A 94 -2.81 -17.35 4.72
CA GLU A 94 -2.62 -18.75 4.34
C GLU A 94 -3.95 -19.53 4.35
N ALA A 95 -4.81 -19.28 5.33
CA ALA A 95 -6.16 -19.87 5.40
C ALA A 95 -7.02 -19.43 4.21
N ALA A 96 -7.01 -18.14 3.85
CA ALA A 96 -7.71 -17.65 2.66
C ALA A 96 -7.21 -18.33 1.39
N TRP A 97 -5.91 -18.52 1.25
CA TRP A 97 -5.30 -19.21 0.12
C TRP A 97 -5.66 -20.69 0.05
N ALA A 98 -5.69 -21.35 1.19
CA ALA A 98 -6.10 -22.78 1.27
C ALA A 98 -7.57 -22.95 0.84
N ASP A 99 -8.43 -21.98 1.14
CA ASP A 99 -9.84 -21.94 0.72
C ASP A 99 -10.02 -21.50 -0.75
N GLY A 100 -8.95 -21.14 -1.47
CA GLY A 100 -9.02 -20.63 -2.84
C GLY A 100 -9.54 -19.20 -2.95
N ARG A 101 -9.56 -18.45 -1.84
CA ARG A 101 -10.01 -17.04 -1.77
C ARG A 101 -8.85 -16.07 -1.81
N LEU A 102 -9.12 -14.84 -2.23
CA LEU A 102 -8.22 -13.70 -2.16
C LEU A 102 -8.16 -13.22 -0.71
N ALA A 103 -6.96 -13.24 -0.13
CA ALA A 103 -6.72 -12.67 1.19
C ALA A 103 -6.90 -11.14 1.14
N SER A 104 -7.88 -10.62 1.84
CA SER A 104 -8.23 -9.21 1.91
C SER A 104 -7.68 -8.62 3.20
N LEU A 105 -6.67 -7.77 3.08
CA LEU A 105 -6.09 -7.02 4.18
C LEU A 105 -6.58 -5.57 4.11
N ILE A 106 -6.49 -4.83 5.20
CA ILE A 106 -6.96 -3.45 5.28
C ILE A 106 -5.78 -2.54 5.64
N GLY A 107 -5.59 -1.49 4.84
CA GLY A 107 -4.66 -0.42 5.13
C GLY A 107 -5.36 0.92 5.23
N VAL A 108 -4.96 1.75 6.18
CA VAL A 108 -5.50 3.11 6.32
C VAL A 108 -4.52 4.08 5.67
N GLU A 109 -4.99 4.82 4.67
CA GLU A 109 -4.17 5.75 3.92
C GLU A 109 -4.38 7.19 4.39
N GLY A 110 -3.38 7.67 5.12
CA GLY A 110 -3.32 9.04 5.62
C GLY A 110 -3.61 9.17 7.11
N GLY A 111 -2.65 9.75 7.83
CA GLY A 111 -2.70 9.93 9.27
C GLY A 111 -3.80 10.89 9.78
N HIS A 112 -4.38 11.72 8.89
CA HIS A 112 -5.56 12.52 9.20
C HIS A 112 -6.77 11.65 9.60
N SER A 113 -6.80 10.41 9.16
CA SER A 113 -7.81 9.39 9.49
C SER A 113 -7.90 9.07 10.99
N ILE A 114 -6.83 9.33 11.77
CA ILE A 114 -6.89 9.10 13.22
C ILE A 114 -7.35 10.32 14.02
N GLY A 115 -7.54 11.51 13.39
CA GLY A 115 -7.98 12.72 14.07
C GLY A 115 -7.08 13.08 15.26
N SER A 116 -5.76 12.96 15.11
CA SER A 116 -4.77 13.15 16.17
C SER A 116 -5.10 12.40 17.48
N SER A 117 -5.68 11.19 17.38
CA SER A 117 -6.13 10.37 18.51
C SER A 117 -5.58 8.94 18.46
N LEU A 118 -4.71 8.60 19.42
CA LEU A 118 -4.26 7.21 19.60
C LEU A 118 -5.41 6.24 19.96
N GLY A 119 -6.50 6.77 20.52
CA GLY A 119 -7.73 6.00 20.77
C GLY A 119 -8.37 5.54 19.47
N VAL A 120 -8.49 6.44 18.49
CA VAL A 120 -9.02 6.10 17.15
C VAL A 120 -8.09 5.09 16.46
N LEU A 121 -6.77 5.29 16.52
CA LEU A 121 -5.80 4.33 15.96
C LEU A 121 -6.01 2.91 16.52
N ARG A 122 -6.19 2.76 17.82
CA ARG A 122 -6.49 1.47 18.47
C ARG A 122 -7.78 0.84 17.97
N VAL A 123 -8.82 1.65 17.75
CA VAL A 123 -10.11 1.17 17.20
C VAL A 123 -9.92 0.70 15.75
N LEU A 124 -9.24 1.47 14.91
CA LEU A 124 -8.96 1.06 13.53
C LEU A 124 -8.19 -0.27 13.46
N HIS A 125 -7.18 -0.45 14.33
CA HIS A 125 -6.48 -1.73 14.45
C HIS A 125 -7.42 -2.87 14.88
N ALA A 126 -8.25 -2.65 15.90
CA ALA A 126 -9.22 -3.65 16.36
C ALA A 126 -10.26 -4.03 15.28
N MET A 127 -10.57 -3.10 14.37
CA MET A 127 -11.41 -3.34 13.19
C MET A 127 -10.68 -3.96 12.02
N GLY A 128 -9.42 -4.35 12.16
CA GLY A 128 -8.67 -5.14 11.17
C GLY A 128 -7.66 -4.36 10.33
N ALA A 129 -7.47 -3.06 10.53
CA ALA A 129 -6.41 -2.32 9.85
C ALA A 129 -5.02 -2.85 10.24
N ARG A 130 -4.11 -2.98 9.26
CA ARG A 130 -2.78 -3.55 9.45
C ARG A 130 -1.65 -2.64 9.02
N TYR A 131 -1.93 -1.55 8.33
CA TYR A 131 -0.99 -0.43 8.20
C TYR A 131 -1.69 0.92 8.38
N LEU A 132 -0.89 1.94 8.70
CA LEU A 132 -1.26 3.35 8.62
C LEU A 132 -0.20 4.09 7.83
N THR A 133 -0.59 4.74 6.74
CA THR A 133 0.23 5.73 6.03
C THR A 133 0.22 7.04 6.83
N LEU A 134 1.38 7.56 7.22
CA LEU A 134 1.45 8.65 8.21
C LEU A 134 0.91 10.00 7.70
N THR A 135 0.92 10.23 6.38
CA THR A 135 0.26 11.37 5.70
C THR A 135 -0.36 10.90 4.39
N HIS A 136 -1.21 11.74 3.78
CA HIS A 136 -1.51 11.65 2.34
C HIS A 136 -0.83 12.85 1.63
N ASN A 137 -1.55 13.60 0.81
CA ASN A 137 -0.96 14.73 0.07
C ASN A 137 -0.69 15.97 0.94
N ASP A 138 -1.43 16.15 2.02
CA ASP A 138 -1.29 17.26 2.95
C ASP A 138 -0.59 16.79 4.24
N ASN A 139 0.09 17.73 4.92
CA ASN A 139 0.63 17.48 6.24
C ASN A 139 -0.48 17.09 7.22
N THR A 140 -0.14 16.23 8.17
CA THR A 140 -0.93 16.10 9.40
C THR A 140 -0.41 17.08 10.46
N PRO A 141 -1.13 17.32 11.57
CA PRO A 141 -0.61 18.15 12.67
C PRO A 141 0.67 17.61 13.33
N TRP A 142 1.18 16.46 12.87
CA TRP A 142 2.29 15.75 13.51
C TRP A 142 3.30 15.11 12.54
N ALA A 143 3.09 15.16 11.23
CA ALA A 143 4.00 14.61 10.21
C ALA A 143 3.92 15.42 8.91
N ASP A 144 5.06 15.62 8.25
CA ASP A 144 5.12 16.29 6.96
C ASP A 144 4.94 15.33 5.80
N SER A 145 4.08 15.72 4.84
CA SER A 145 3.85 15.07 3.55
C SER A 145 4.93 15.44 2.54
N ALA A 146 5.17 14.54 1.57
CA ALA A 146 6.09 14.79 0.46
C ALA A 146 5.63 15.92 -0.49
N THR A 147 4.33 16.21 -0.52
CA THR A 147 3.70 17.11 -1.49
C THR A 147 3.20 18.43 -0.87
N ASP A 148 3.44 18.61 0.42
CA ASP A 148 3.07 19.83 1.13
C ASP A 148 4.31 20.62 1.63
N VAL A 149 4.10 21.83 2.10
CA VAL A 149 5.18 22.66 2.65
C VAL A 149 5.60 22.13 4.02
N PRO A 150 6.89 21.81 4.24
CA PRO A 150 7.34 21.29 5.52
C PRO A 150 7.03 22.23 6.69
N VAL A 151 6.48 21.67 7.77
CA VAL A 151 6.13 22.39 9.02
C VAL A 151 6.94 21.85 10.20
N HIS A 152 7.10 20.54 10.26
CA HIS A 152 7.78 19.85 11.36
C HIS A 152 9.21 19.46 11.01
N HIS A 153 9.59 19.52 9.73
CA HIS A 153 10.84 18.98 9.20
C HIS A 153 11.01 17.48 9.59
N GLY A 154 9.93 16.73 9.44
CA GLY A 154 9.83 15.32 9.80
C GLY A 154 8.61 15.00 10.68
N LEU A 155 8.83 14.30 11.79
CA LEU A 155 7.81 13.97 12.79
C LEU A 155 7.87 14.95 13.97
N SER A 156 6.71 15.45 14.41
CA SER A 156 6.60 16.10 15.72
C SER A 156 6.82 15.07 16.88
N ALA A 157 6.84 15.56 18.13
CA ALA A 157 6.87 14.66 19.28
C ALA A 157 5.68 13.68 19.29
N TYR A 158 4.48 14.18 18.95
CA TYR A 158 3.27 13.34 18.85
C TYR A 158 3.35 12.36 17.67
N GLY A 159 3.92 12.74 16.54
CA GLY A 159 4.14 11.82 15.42
C GLY A 159 5.01 10.62 15.82
N ARG A 160 6.04 10.84 16.64
CA ARG A 160 6.84 9.74 17.20
C ARG A 160 6.05 8.87 18.20
N GLU A 161 5.09 9.44 18.91
CA GLU A 161 4.17 8.65 19.76
C GLU A 161 3.25 7.78 18.91
N VAL A 162 2.72 8.31 17.78
CA VAL A 162 1.93 7.53 16.81
C VAL A 162 2.74 6.33 16.28
N VAL A 163 3.98 6.55 15.87
CA VAL A 163 4.86 5.46 15.37
C VAL A 163 5.09 4.39 16.46
N ARG A 164 5.36 4.79 17.70
CA ARG A 164 5.51 3.83 18.81
C ARG A 164 4.22 3.08 19.13
N GLU A 165 3.08 3.74 18.99
CA GLU A 165 1.77 3.07 19.20
C GLU A 165 1.46 2.09 18.08
N LEU A 166 1.82 2.38 16.82
CA LEU A 166 1.77 1.41 15.73
C LEU A 166 2.62 0.17 16.03
N ASP A 167 3.85 0.37 16.49
CA ASP A 167 4.72 -0.73 16.91
C ASP A 167 4.09 -1.58 18.03
N ARG A 168 3.52 -0.91 19.05
CA ARG A 168 2.87 -1.59 20.18
C ARG A 168 1.64 -2.39 19.77
N LEU A 169 0.90 -1.90 18.77
CA LEU A 169 -0.30 -2.56 18.24
C LEU A 169 0.02 -3.71 17.26
N GLY A 170 1.27 -3.86 16.83
CA GLY A 170 1.58 -4.76 15.73
C GLY A 170 0.96 -4.31 14.41
N MET A 171 0.96 -3.00 14.16
CA MET A 171 0.46 -2.37 12.94
C MET A 171 1.63 -1.76 12.18
N ILE A 172 1.70 -2.01 10.89
CA ILE A 172 2.80 -1.59 10.03
C ILE A 172 2.80 -0.07 9.86
N VAL A 173 3.96 0.56 10.04
CA VAL A 173 4.18 1.95 9.64
C VAL A 173 4.37 1.99 8.12
N ASP A 174 3.46 2.65 7.40
CA ASP A 174 3.60 2.89 5.98
C ASP A 174 4.16 4.30 5.73
N LEU A 175 5.24 4.34 4.96
CA LEU A 175 6.01 5.56 4.65
C LEU A 175 5.78 6.07 3.22
N SER A 176 4.78 5.53 2.49
CA SER A 176 4.32 6.19 1.27
C SER A 176 3.74 7.57 1.60
N HIS A 177 3.78 8.50 0.67
CA HIS A 177 3.31 9.89 0.81
C HIS A 177 4.12 10.84 1.70
N VAL A 178 4.88 10.34 2.66
CA VAL A 178 5.56 11.20 3.62
C VAL A 178 6.82 11.87 3.06
N ALA A 179 7.16 13.03 3.60
CA ALA A 179 8.41 13.73 3.27
C ALA A 179 9.64 12.87 3.64
N ALA A 180 10.76 13.07 2.93
CA ALA A 180 11.98 12.29 3.19
C ALA A 180 12.48 12.41 4.64
N ASP A 181 12.33 13.57 5.27
CA ASP A 181 12.69 13.75 6.67
C ASP A 181 11.73 13.00 7.61
N THR A 182 10.44 12.92 7.25
CA THR A 182 9.47 12.07 7.97
C THR A 182 9.82 10.59 7.84
N MET A 183 10.29 10.12 6.66
CA MET A 183 10.78 8.76 6.47
C MET A 183 11.94 8.45 7.43
N ARG A 184 12.94 9.34 7.49
CA ARG A 184 14.12 9.20 8.38
C ARG A 184 13.74 9.18 9.85
N ASP A 185 12.87 10.10 10.27
CA ASP A 185 12.39 10.19 11.64
C ASP A 185 11.59 8.96 12.07
N ALA A 186 10.72 8.46 11.18
CA ALA A 186 9.95 7.25 11.44
C ALA A 186 10.88 6.02 11.58
N LEU A 187 11.85 5.86 10.67
CA LEU A 187 12.86 4.79 10.73
C LEU A 187 13.72 4.87 11.98
N ALA A 188 14.05 6.07 12.46
CA ALA A 188 14.77 6.27 13.71
C ALA A 188 13.91 6.00 14.97
N THR A 189 12.59 5.93 14.82
CA THR A 189 11.63 5.80 15.92
C THR A 189 11.09 4.38 16.06
N THR A 190 10.76 3.72 14.93
CA THR A 190 10.20 2.37 14.91
C THR A 190 11.26 1.30 15.24
N ALA A 191 10.83 0.24 15.93
CA ALA A 191 11.62 -0.96 16.15
C ALA A 191 11.24 -2.10 15.18
N ASN A 192 10.23 -1.88 14.34
CA ASN A 192 9.68 -2.87 13.40
C ASN A 192 10.04 -2.56 11.94
N PRO A 193 10.03 -3.55 11.05
CA PRO A 193 10.12 -3.30 9.63
C PRO A 193 8.94 -2.45 9.13
N VAL A 194 9.22 -1.53 8.20
CA VAL A 194 8.24 -0.63 7.59
C VAL A 194 7.85 -1.10 6.19
N LEU A 195 6.75 -0.57 5.65
CA LEU A 195 6.43 -0.61 4.24
C LEU A 195 6.50 0.79 3.62
N PHE A 196 6.85 0.84 2.34
CA PHE A 196 6.42 1.86 1.41
C PHE A 196 5.40 1.16 0.50
N THR A 197 4.12 1.30 0.81
CA THR A 197 3.07 0.49 0.16
C THR A 197 2.93 0.77 -1.33
N HIS A 198 3.30 1.98 -1.78
CA HIS A 198 3.26 2.39 -3.19
C HIS A 198 4.19 3.59 -3.44
N SER A 199 5.50 3.35 -3.48
CA SER A 199 6.52 4.38 -3.76
C SER A 199 7.64 3.81 -4.64
N GLY A 200 8.10 4.62 -5.62
CA GLY A 200 9.23 4.27 -6.46
C GLY A 200 10.58 4.63 -5.82
N ALA A 201 11.67 4.37 -6.53
CA ALA A 201 13.02 4.79 -6.17
C ALA A 201 13.32 6.18 -6.76
N ARG A 202 13.75 7.13 -5.93
CA ARG A 202 14.03 8.52 -6.39
C ARG A 202 15.21 8.60 -7.34
N ALA A 203 16.18 7.73 -7.20
CA ALA A 203 17.33 7.69 -8.10
C ALA A 203 16.97 7.29 -9.54
N VAL A 204 15.86 6.57 -9.75
CA VAL A 204 15.35 6.20 -11.07
C VAL A 204 14.50 7.32 -11.65
N THR A 205 13.56 7.84 -10.86
CA THR A 205 12.71 8.97 -11.26
C THR A 205 12.68 9.99 -10.13
N ASP A 206 13.24 11.17 -10.37
CA ASP A 206 13.31 12.26 -9.37
C ASP A 206 11.93 12.88 -9.14
N HIS A 207 11.16 12.23 -8.30
CA HIS A 207 9.84 12.67 -7.86
C HIS A 207 9.76 12.67 -6.34
N VAL A 208 9.10 13.67 -5.75
CA VAL A 208 9.02 13.84 -4.27
C VAL A 208 8.37 12.66 -3.56
N ARG A 209 7.48 11.92 -4.24
CA ARG A 209 6.80 10.72 -3.73
C ARG A 209 7.71 9.47 -3.72
N ASN A 210 8.86 9.53 -4.39
CA ASN A 210 9.80 8.42 -4.47
C ASN A 210 10.81 8.45 -3.33
N VAL A 211 11.27 7.26 -2.95
CA VAL A 211 12.12 7.03 -1.78
C VAL A 211 13.59 7.30 -2.13
N PRO A 212 14.31 8.13 -1.38
CA PRO A 212 15.76 8.32 -1.54
C PRO A 212 16.55 7.04 -1.19
N ASP A 213 17.71 6.84 -1.82
CA ASP A 213 18.53 5.64 -1.64
C ASP A 213 19.01 5.44 -0.18
N ASP A 214 19.37 6.51 0.51
CA ASP A 214 19.75 6.45 1.93
C ASP A 214 18.61 5.93 2.81
N VAL A 215 17.36 6.29 2.46
CA VAL A 215 16.15 5.82 3.14
C VAL A 215 15.87 4.36 2.80
N LEU A 216 16.03 3.94 1.53
CA LEU A 216 15.92 2.53 1.13
C LEU A 216 16.89 1.65 1.91
N VAL A 217 18.15 2.09 2.03
CA VAL A 217 19.20 1.38 2.81
C VAL A 217 18.82 1.30 4.29
N ALA A 218 18.34 2.41 4.88
CA ALA A 218 17.92 2.42 6.28
C ALA A 218 16.70 1.51 6.55
N ALA A 219 15.72 1.52 5.64
CA ALA A 219 14.55 0.64 5.73
C ALA A 219 14.92 -0.84 5.59
N ALA A 220 15.82 -1.18 4.66
CA ALA A 220 16.31 -2.53 4.47
C ALA A 220 17.03 -3.07 5.72
N ALA A 221 17.82 -2.23 6.41
CA ALA A 221 18.50 -2.60 7.64
C ALA A 221 17.55 -3.06 8.75
N THR A 222 16.28 -2.63 8.74
CA THR A 222 15.22 -3.08 9.67
C THR A 222 14.34 -4.17 9.10
N GLY A 223 14.58 -4.60 7.87
CA GLY A 223 13.77 -5.61 7.18
C GLY A 223 12.57 -5.03 6.42
N GLY A 224 12.52 -3.71 6.19
CA GLY A 224 11.45 -3.05 5.46
C GLY A 224 11.39 -3.42 3.97
N VAL A 225 10.30 -3.06 3.30
CA VAL A 225 10.04 -3.35 1.88
C VAL A 225 9.50 -2.11 1.18
N CYS A 226 10.06 -1.83 0.00
CA CYS A 226 9.56 -0.81 -0.92
C CYS A 226 8.72 -1.47 -2.02
N CYS A 227 7.43 -1.15 -2.07
CA CYS A 227 6.49 -1.70 -3.05
C CYS A 227 6.30 -0.68 -4.18
N ILE A 228 6.64 -1.11 -5.41
CA ILE A 228 6.69 -0.24 -6.58
C ILE A 228 5.30 -0.02 -7.15
N PRO A 229 4.89 1.25 -7.39
CA PRO A 229 3.61 1.59 -7.99
C PRO A 229 3.64 1.49 -9.52
N PHE A 230 2.45 1.51 -10.13
CA PHE A 230 2.29 1.57 -11.58
C PHE A 230 1.87 2.96 -12.07
N VAL A 231 1.96 3.94 -11.23
CA VAL A 231 1.59 5.34 -11.49
C VAL A 231 2.63 6.00 -12.40
N PRO A 232 2.27 6.46 -13.61
CA PRO A 232 3.20 6.96 -14.61
C PRO A 232 4.16 8.03 -14.09
N LYS A 233 3.65 9.06 -13.42
CA LYS A 233 4.45 10.18 -12.91
C LYS A 233 5.47 9.79 -11.84
N PHE A 234 5.34 8.61 -11.21
CA PHE A 234 6.29 8.13 -10.21
C PHE A 234 7.36 7.24 -10.83
N VAL A 235 7.06 6.63 -11.99
CA VAL A 235 7.97 5.63 -12.58
C VAL A 235 8.72 6.12 -13.81
N ALA A 236 8.29 7.22 -14.44
CA ALA A 236 8.94 7.77 -15.61
C ALA A 236 8.98 9.30 -15.60
N ALA A 237 10.06 9.87 -16.16
CA ALA A 237 10.18 11.33 -16.35
C ALA A 237 9.16 11.87 -17.38
N ASP A 238 8.82 11.08 -18.39
CA ASP A 238 7.70 11.33 -19.31
C ASP A 238 6.55 10.37 -18.99
N GLU A 239 5.57 10.87 -18.28
CA GLU A 239 4.37 10.11 -17.88
C GLU A 239 3.64 9.43 -19.06
N ARG A 240 3.71 10.04 -20.26
CA ARG A 240 3.01 9.54 -21.46
C ARG A 240 3.72 8.34 -22.07
N ALA A 241 5.01 8.21 -21.80
CA ALA A 241 5.84 7.12 -22.29
C ALA A 241 6.00 5.99 -21.28
N ALA A 242 5.52 6.18 -20.03
CA ALA A 242 5.66 5.22 -18.94
C ALA A 242 5.12 3.83 -19.32
N GLY A 243 5.91 2.79 -19.10
CA GLY A 243 5.58 1.42 -19.42
C GLY A 243 6.14 0.39 -18.45
N ILE A 244 6.00 -0.88 -18.80
CA ILE A 244 6.50 -2.02 -17.99
C ILE A 244 7.98 -1.87 -17.67
N ASP A 245 8.78 -1.41 -18.65
CA ASP A 245 10.23 -1.29 -18.50
C ASP A 245 10.62 -0.24 -17.45
N ASP A 246 9.85 0.84 -17.33
CA ASP A 246 10.08 1.86 -16.30
C ASP A 246 9.77 1.31 -14.90
N VAL A 247 8.65 0.60 -14.75
CA VAL A 247 8.32 -0.08 -13.49
C VAL A 247 9.39 -1.12 -13.14
N ALA A 248 9.83 -1.93 -14.11
CA ALA A 248 10.89 -2.91 -13.92
C ALA A 248 12.21 -2.26 -13.50
N ALA A 249 12.54 -1.08 -14.03
CA ALA A 249 13.77 -0.34 -13.65
C ALA A 249 13.76 0.04 -12.16
N HIS A 250 12.61 0.47 -11.61
CA HIS A 250 12.47 0.74 -10.18
C HIS A 250 12.62 -0.53 -9.34
N VAL A 251 12.02 -1.64 -9.77
CA VAL A 251 12.14 -2.94 -9.11
C VAL A 251 13.61 -3.40 -9.08
N GLU A 252 14.31 -3.27 -10.20
CA GLU A 252 15.72 -3.63 -10.32
C GLU A 252 16.62 -2.74 -9.48
N HIS A 253 16.39 -1.42 -9.47
CA HIS A 253 17.17 -0.48 -8.66
C HIS A 253 17.11 -0.85 -7.16
N VAL A 254 15.91 -1.10 -6.63
CA VAL A 254 15.77 -1.50 -5.22
C VAL A 254 16.47 -2.84 -4.96
N ARG A 255 16.29 -3.84 -5.87
CA ARG A 255 16.99 -5.13 -5.77
C ARG A 255 18.51 -4.97 -5.75
N GLU A 256 19.04 -4.16 -6.64
CA GLU A 256 20.50 -3.95 -6.77
C GLU A 256 21.07 -3.19 -5.58
N LEU A 257 20.32 -2.21 -5.05
CA LEU A 257 20.77 -1.38 -3.95
C LEU A 257 20.75 -2.12 -2.60
N VAL A 258 19.66 -2.85 -2.31
CA VAL A 258 19.39 -3.38 -0.95
C VAL A 258 19.06 -4.87 -0.90
N GLY A 259 18.91 -5.53 -2.02
CA GLY A 259 18.59 -6.96 -2.11
C GLY A 259 17.14 -7.23 -2.49
N VAL A 260 16.90 -8.42 -3.04
CA VAL A 260 15.58 -8.86 -3.52
C VAL A 260 14.54 -8.97 -2.41
N GLU A 261 14.98 -9.12 -1.16
CA GLU A 261 14.12 -9.25 0.03
C GLU A 261 13.43 -7.94 0.41
N HIS A 262 13.80 -6.81 -0.22
CA HIS A 262 13.35 -5.48 0.16
C HIS A 262 12.49 -4.79 -0.90
N VAL A 263 12.03 -5.52 -1.91
CA VAL A 263 11.16 -5.00 -2.97
C VAL A 263 9.86 -5.77 -3.06
N GLY A 264 8.76 -5.07 -3.36
CA GLY A 264 7.40 -5.60 -3.53
C GLY A 264 6.64 -4.84 -4.61
N ILE A 265 5.34 -5.11 -4.73
CA ILE A 265 4.43 -4.43 -5.65
C ILE A 265 3.26 -3.82 -4.85
N GLY A 266 2.96 -2.56 -5.16
CA GLY A 266 1.79 -1.85 -4.68
C GLY A 266 1.28 -0.95 -5.81
N ALA A 267 0.48 -1.54 -6.69
CA ALA A 267 0.20 -1.01 -8.03
C ALA A 267 -0.51 0.35 -8.03
N ASP A 268 -1.23 0.68 -6.96
CA ASP A 268 -2.08 1.87 -6.85
C ASP A 268 -3.26 1.85 -7.85
N TYR A 269 -3.73 0.62 -8.16
CA TYR A 269 -4.91 0.46 -9.00
C TYR A 269 -6.14 1.08 -8.35
N ASP A 270 -7.00 1.66 -9.18
CA ASP A 270 -8.22 2.39 -8.81
C ASP A 270 -7.97 3.70 -8.01
N GLY A 271 -6.71 4.02 -7.61
CA GLY A 271 -6.30 5.28 -6.98
C GLY A 271 -5.77 6.33 -7.97
N THR A 272 -5.43 5.91 -9.18
CA THR A 272 -4.92 6.78 -10.25
C THR A 272 -5.75 6.64 -11.53
N PRO A 273 -5.96 7.72 -12.31
CA PRO A 273 -6.66 7.63 -13.59
C PRO A 273 -5.82 7.00 -14.71
N LEU A 274 -4.49 6.97 -14.54
CA LEU A 274 -3.55 6.45 -15.52
C LEU A 274 -2.57 5.49 -14.86
N VAL A 275 -2.24 4.41 -15.56
CA VAL A 275 -1.22 3.44 -15.18
C VAL A 275 -0.23 3.23 -16.31
N ALA A 276 0.96 2.76 -16.00
CA ALA A 276 2.02 2.49 -16.97
C ALA A 276 1.53 1.55 -18.09
N ALA A 277 1.91 1.85 -19.32
CA ALA A 277 1.48 1.07 -20.49
C ALA A 277 1.87 -0.42 -20.36
N GLY A 278 0.94 -1.30 -20.67
CA GLY A 278 1.08 -2.75 -20.47
C GLY A 278 0.66 -3.24 -19.08
N LEU A 279 0.36 -2.32 -18.13
CA LEU A 279 -0.07 -2.62 -16.76
C LEU A 279 -1.47 -2.04 -16.47
N GLY A 280 -2.39 -2.14 -17.43
CA GLY A 280 -3.67 -1.43 -17.46
C GLY A 280 -4.67 -1.83 -16.35
N ASP A 281 -4.54 -3.01 -15.76
CA ASP A 281 -5.44 -3.50 -14.70
C ASP A 281 -4.84 -4.71 -13.96
N VAL A 282 -5.55 -5.19 -12.94
CA VAL A 282 -5.10 -6.31 -12.10
C VAL A 282 -4.86 -7.64 -12.84
N SER A 283 -5.25 -7.78 -14.11
CA SER A 283 -4.94 -8.97 -14.92
C SER A 283 -3.53 -8.95 -15.51
N THR A 284 -2.83 -7.83 -15.42
CA THR A 284 -1.57 -7.59 -16.14
C THR A 284 -0.30 -7.83 -15.32
N TYR A 285 -0.39 -8.18 -14.03
CA TYR A 285 0.79 -8.56 -13.24
C TYR A 285 1.69 -9.60 -13.93
N PRO A 286 1.16 -10.64 -14.63
CA PRO A 286 2.01 -11.60 -15.33
C PRO A 286 2.91 -10.96 -16.40
N ALA A 287 2.51 -9.83 -17.00
CA ALA A 287 3.35 -9.14 -17.98
C ALA A 287 4.60 -8.52 -17.35
N LEU A 288 4.47 -7.91 -16.15
CA LEU A 288 5.62 -7.43 -15.39
C LEU A 288 6.54 -8.59 -14.98
N LEU A 289 5.96 -9.71 -14.49
CA LEU A 289 6.76 -10.86 -14.07
C LEU A 289 7.54 -11.46 -15.25
N ALA A 290 6.92 -11.55 -16.43
CA ALA A 290 7.59 -12.00 -17.66
C ALA A 290 8.73 -11.05 -18.08
N ALA A 291 8.55 -9.74 -17.94
CA ALA A 291 9.59 -8.76 -18.22
C ALA A 291 10.78 -8.89 -17.26
N LEU A 292 10.52 -9.14 -15.97
CA LEU A 292 11.57 -9.38 -14.97
C LEU A 292 12.28 -10.72 -15.20
N GLU A 293 11.55 -11.80 -15.55
CA GLU A 293 12.12 -13.09 -15.90
C GLU A 293 13.06 -12.98 -17.11
N ALA A 294 12.66 -12.22 -18.15
CA ALA A 294 13.51 -11.92 -19.29
C ALA A 294 14.79 -11.15 -18.93
N ARG A 295 14.80 -10.44 -17.80
CA ARG A 295 15.96 -9.73 -17.20
C ARG A 295 16.76 -10.60 -16.23
N GLY A 296 16.47 -11.91 -16.16
CA GLY A 296 17.21 -12.87 -15.35
C GLY A 296 16.74 -13.03 -13.91
N TRP A 297 15.53 -12.60 -13.57
CA TRP A 297 14.95 -12.88 -12.27
C TRP A 297 14.61 -14.38 -12.16
N SER A 298 15.09 -15.00 -11.11
CA SER A 298 14.76 -16.39 -10.84
C SER A 298 13.31 -16.52 -10.31
N ARG A 299 12.75 -17.71 -10.38
CA ARG A 299 11.45 -18.01 -9.77
C ARG A 299 11.42 -17.65 -8.28
N THR A 300 12.52 -17.90 -7.56
CA THR A 300 12.65 -17.55 -6.13
C THR A 300 12.59 -16.05 -5.90
N ASP A 301 13.26 -15.27 -6.78
CA ASP A 301 13.21 -13.81 -6.72
C ASP A 301 11.79 -13.28 -6.99
N LEU A 302 11.11 -13.85 -8.00
CA LEU A 302 9.72 -13.48 -8.31
C LEU A 302 8.74 -13.85 -7.18
N GLU A 303 8.96 -14.98 -6.50
CA GLU A 303 8.18 -15.34 -5.31
C GLU A 303 8.45 -14.37 -4.14
N ALA A 304 9.68 -13.91 -3.96
CA ALA A 304 10.04 -12.88 -2.98
C ALA A 304 9.30 -11.57 -3.27
N LEU A 305 9.42 -11.05 -4.50
CA LEU A 305 8.75 -9.84 -4.98
C LEU A 305 7.23 -9.91 -4.83
N THR A 306 6.63 -11.04 -5.23
CA THR A 306 5.17 -11.14 -5.38
C THR A 306 4.42 -11.32 -4.06
N HIS A 307 5.05 -11.82 -2.99
CA HIS A 307 4.35 -12.04 -1.72
C HIS A 307 5.26 -12.27 -0.51
N ARG A 308 6.41 -13.01 -0.62
CA ARG A 308 7.16 -13.43 0.56
C ARG A 308 7.69 -12.24 1.37
N ASN A 309 8.15 -11.19 0.69
CA ASN A 309 8.73 -10.01 1.35
C ASN A 309 7.68 -9.27 2.18
N VAL A 310 6.49 -9.04 1.62
CA VAL A 310 5.39 -8.37 2.33
C VAL A 310 4.86 -9.24 3.47
N LEU A 311 4.73 -10.56 3.25
CA LEU A 311 4.31 -11.49 4.31
C LEU A 311 5.33 -11.53 5.45
N ARG A 312 6.62 -11.46 5.17
CA ARG A 312 7.68 -11.37 6.20
C ARG A 312 7.52 -10.11 7.05
N VAL A 313 7.23 -8.96 6.45
CA VAL A 313 6.95 -7.72 7.20
C VAL A 313 5.70 -7.89 8.06
N LEU A 314 4.59 -8.35 7.47
CA LEU A 314 3.34 -8.59 8.20
C LEU A 314 3.56 -9.52 9.41
N ASP A 315 4.27 -10.64 9.21
CA ASP A 315 4.58 -11.61 10.26
C ASP A 315 5.44 -11.01 11.37
N ALA A 316 6.51 -10.29 11.01
CA ALA A 316 7.43 -9.69 11.97
C ALA A 316 6.74 -8.64 12.85
N VAL A 317 5.76 -7.91 12.30
CA VAL A 317 5.03 -6.86 13.01
C VAL A 317 3.91 -7.46 13.86
N THR A 318 3.14 -8.42 13.35
CA THR A 318 1.97 -8.98 14.06
C THR A 318 2.32 -9.99 15.14
N ARG A 319 3.46 -10.69 15.05
CA ARG A 319 3.90 -11.68 16.07
C ARG A 319 4.43 -11.09 17.36
N ARG A 320 4.73 -9.80 17.43
CA ARG A 320 5.30 -9.15 18.60
C ARG A 320 4.27 -8.67 19.64
N GLN A 321 3.00 -9.05 19.44
CA GLN A 321 1.91 -8.76 20.39
C GLN A 321 1.93 -9.68 21.60
#